data_bdd78c4124600a32aa156d5bd4cf58b5
#
_entry.id   bdd78c4124600a32aa156d5bd4cf58b5
#
_cell.length_a   1.000
_cell.length_b   1.000
_cell.length_c   1.000
_cell.angle_alpha   90.00
_cell.angle_beta   90.00
_cell.angle_gamma   90.00
#
_symmetry.space_group_name_H-M   'P 1'
#
loop_
_entity.id
_entity.type
_entity.pdbx_description
1 polymer ?
#
loop_
_entity_poly.entity_id
_entity_poly.type
_entity_poly.pdbx_seq_one_letter_code
_entity_poly.pdbx_strand_id
1 'polypeptide(L)'
;MLKKINLKNKTALITGAGKGLGKACAIALAEAGAKVILISRTKSDLNKVSKIIKKTIGSSQSFVCDVTDSNSFKEILKKIHRLDILVNNAGNNRPEHFTKVKRENMEYLTNLNMKAAFNIAQLCSQKMVKFKNRKKIGGSIIHMSSQLGKVGCEGRNVYNMNKFGVEGLARGMACELAKYNIRVNTVCPTFVETPMV
;
A
#
# COMPACT_ATOMS: atom_id res chain seq x y z
N MET A 1 -11.65 -15.42 -12.56
CA MET A 1 -10.21 -15.65 -12.30
C MET A 1 -9.87 -15.69 -10.79
N LEU A 2 -10.44 -14.84 -9.94
CA LEU A 2 -10.18 -14.81 -8.49
C LEU A 2 -10.70 -16.04 -7.70
N LYS A 3 -11.67 -16.79 -8.22
CA LYS A 3 -12.21 -18.02 -7.58
C LYS A 3 -11.16 -19.10 -7.25
N LYS A 4 -9.99 -19.06 -7.88
CA LYS A 4 -8.88 -19.99 -7.61
C LYS A 4 -7.96 -19.55 -6.46
N ILE A 5 -8.06 -18.28 -6.00
CA ILE A 5 -7.23 -17.75 -4.92
C ILE A 5 -8.04 -17.81 -3.63
N ASN A 6 -7.51 -18.51 -2.62
CA ASN A 6 -8.11 -18.61 -1.30
C ASN A 6 -7.25 -17.90 -0.26
N LEU A 7 -7.75 -16.80 0.28
CA LEU A 7 -7.10 -16.00 1.32
C LEU A 7 -7.83 -16.09 2.68
N LYS A 8 -8.65 -17.12 2.89
CA LYS A 8 -9.24 -17.38 4.21
C LYS A 8 -8.15 -17.42 5.28
N ASN A 9 -8.44 -16.85 6.44
CA ASN A 9 -7.49 -16.73 7.55
C ASN A 9 -6.24 -15.89 7.26
N LYS A 10 -6.23 -15.08 6.19
CA LYS A 10 -5.20 -14.09 5.93
C LYS A 10 -5.71 -12.69 6.25
N THR A 11 -4.81 -11.85 6.78
CA THR A 11 -5.09 -10.44 7.02
C THR A 11 -4.27 -9.58 6.08
N ALA A 12 -4.96 -8.72 5.33
CA ALA A 12 -4.35 -7.78 4.40
C ALA A 12 -4.57 -6.34 4.86
N LEU A 13 -3.51 -5.53 4.88
CA LEU A 13 -3.58 -4.09 5.14
C LEU A 13 -3.39 -3.33 3.84
N ILE A 14 -4.28 -2.39 3.55
CA ILE A 14 -4.25 -1.59 2.34
C ILE A 14 -4.23 -0.11 2.71
N THR A 15 -3.20 0.63 2.29
CA THR A 15 -3.15 2.08 2.44
C THR A 15 -3.76 2.77 1.22
N GLY A 16 -4.38 3.94 1.43
CA GLY A 16 -5.14 4.61 0.37
C GLY A 16 -6.37 3.81 -0.08
N ALA A 17 -6.96 3.02 0.83
CA ALA A 17 -8.02 2.05 0.52
C ALA A 17 -9.39 2.67 0.16
N GLY A 18 -9.55 4.00 0.29
CA GLY A 18 -10.85 4.65 0.12
C GLY A 18 -11.28 4.84 -1.34
N LYS A 19 -10.34 4.92 -2.28
CA LYS A 19 -10.58 5.25 -3.70
C LYS A 19 -9.63 4.50 -4.63
N GLY A 20 -9.92 4.55 -5.93
CA GLY A 20 -9.03 4.09 -7.02
C GLY A 20 -8.50 2.68 -6.82
N LEU A 21 -7.22 2.49 -7.10
CA LEU A 21 -6.54 1.19 -7.03
C LEU A 21 -6.59 0.56 -5.64
N GLY A 22 -6.40 1.36 -4.57
CA GLY A 22 -6.46 0.84 -3.20
C GLY A 22 -7.83 0.27 -2.85
N LYS A 23 -8.92 0.92 -3.28
CA LYS A 23 -10.30 0.40 -3.15
C LYS A 23 -10.45 -0.92 -3.92
N ALA A 24 -10.00 -0.97 -5.17
CA ALA A 24 -10.09 -2.17 -6.01
C ALA A 24 -9.31 -3.34 -5.39
N CYS A 25 -8.09 -3.11 -4.92
CA CYS A 25 -7.29 -4.11 -4.22
C CYS A 25 -8.00 -4.63 -2.95
N ALA A 26 -8.59 -3.72 -2.16
CA ALA A 26 -9.28 -4.10 -0.93
C ALA A 26 -10.49 -5.00 -1.21
N ILE A 27 -11.29 -4.67 -2.21
CA ILE A 27 -12.46 -5.47 -2.62
C ILE A 27 -11.99 -6.85 -3.12
N ALA A 28 -11.03 -6.90 -4.04
CA ALA A 28 -10.54 -8.15 -4.62
C ALA A 28 -9.95 -9.11 -3.56
N LEU A 29 -9.19 -8.58 -2.59
CA LEU A 29 -8.65 -9.38 -1.50
C LEU A 29 -9.74 -9.90 -0.56
N ALA A 30 -10.79 -9.10 -0.32
CA ALA A 30 -11.95 -9.53 0.47
C ALA A 30 -12.77 -10.59 -0.28
N GLU A 31 -12.97 -10.47 -1.59
CA GLU A 31 -13.62 -11.48 -2.42
C GLU A 31 -12.87 -12.80 -2.41
N ALA A 32 -11.54 -12.77 -2.27
CA ALA A 32 -10.71 -13.96 -2.07
C ALA A 32 -10.76 -14.51 -0.63
N GLY A 33 -11.51 -13.89 0.29
CA GLY A 33 -11.74 -14.35 1.66
C GLY A 33 -10.84 -13.74 2.73
N ALA A 34 -10.03 -12.74 2.42
CA ALA A 34 -9.18 -12.09 3.40
C ALA A 34 -9.96 -11.19 4.37
N LYS A 35 -9.46 -11.07 5.61
CA LYS A 35 -9.78 -9.93 6.48
C LYS A 35 -8.97 -8.73 5.99
N VAL A 36 -9.62 -7.65 5.54
CA VAL A 36 -8.93 -6.46 5.05
C VAL A 36 -8.96 -5.31 6.06
N ILE A 37 -7.81 -4.70 6.26
CA ILE A 37 -7.62 -3.51 7.09
C ILE A 37 -7.51 -2.32 6.14
N LEU A 38 -8.49 -1.44 6.19
CA LEU A 38 -8.63 -0.29 5.29
C LEU A 38 -8.07 0.96 5.96
N ILE A 39 -7.03 1.57 5.37
CA ILE A 39 -6.42 2.81 5.85
C ILE A 39 -6.63 3.92 4.83
N SER A 40 -7.21 5.04 5.26
CA SER A 40 -7.35 6.26 4.46
C SER A 40 -7.68 7.45 5.36
N ARG A 41 -7.50 8.67 4.87
CA ARG A 41 -7.82 9.91 5.60
C ARG A 41 -9.31 10.20 5.67
N THR A 42 -10.11 9.66 4.76
CA THR A 42 -11.54 10.00 4.61
C THR A 42 -12.44 8.90 5.12
N LYS A 43 -13.10 9.12 6.25
CA LYS A 43 -14.00 8.15 6.88
C LYS A 43 -15.17 7.73 5.98
N SER A 44 -15.78 8.68 5.25
CA SER A 44 -16.91 8.39 4.36
C SER A 44 -16.52 7.44 3.24
N ASP A 45 -15.32 7.58 2.65
CA ASP A 45 -14.83 6.69 1.60
C ASP A 45 -14.58 5.27 2.14
N LEU A 46 -13.96 5.16 3.32
CA LEU A 46 -13.76 3.87 3.99
C LEU A 46 -15.10 3.16 4.27
N ASN A 47 -16.10 3.91 4.71
CA ASN A 47 -17.44 3.36 4.97
C ASN A 47 -18.10 2.82 3.69
N LYS A 48 -17.95 3.52 2.55
CA LYS A 48 -18.44 3.05 1.24
C LYS A 48 -17.77 1.72 0.85
N VAL A 49 -16.46 1.64 0.97
CA VAL A 49 -15.71 0.41 0.67
C VAL A 49 -16.09 -0.73 1.61
N SER A 50 -16.18 -0.46 2.91
CA SER A 50 -16.61 -1.46 3.89
C SER A 50 -18.02 -2.01 3.61
N LYS A 51 -18.98 -1.17 3.16
CA LYS A 51 -20.32 -1.62 2.74
C LYS A 51 -20.28 -2.57 1.54
N ILE A 52 -19.37 -2.34 0.59
CA ILE A 52 -19.18 -3.24 -0.56
C ILE A 52 -18.63 -4.57 -0.07
N ILE A 53 -17.59 -4.53 0.77
CA ILE A 53 -16.91 -5.73 1.28
C ILE A 53 -17.86 -6.60 2.12
N LYS A 54 -18.82 -6.03 2.85
CA LYS A 54 -19.84 -6.80 3.58
C LYS A 54 -20.65 -7.77 2.72
N LYS A 55 -20.65 -7.57 1.40
CA LYS A 55 -21.31 -8.46 0.43
C LYS A 55 -20.40 -9.57 -0.09
N THR A 56 -19.15 -9.64 0.37
CA THR A 56 -18.15 -10.65 0.02
C THR A 56 -18.02 -11.71 1.12
N ILE A 57 -17.24 -12.75 0.84
CA ILE A 57 -16.87 -13.77 1.85
C ILE A 57 -15.81 -13.30 2.85
N GLY A 58 -15.18 -12.15 2.60
CA GLY A 58 -14.19 -11.53 3.48
C GLY A 58 -14.81 -10.61 4.52
N SER A 59 -13.97 -9.94 5.24
CA SER A 59 -14.38 -8.94 6.23
C SER A 59 -13.48 -7.71 6.19
N SER A 60 -13.93 -6.59 6.74
CA SER A 60 -13.14 -5.37 6.79
C SER A 60 -13.16 -4.71 8.17
N GLN A 61 -12.04 -4.05 8.48
CA GLN A 61 -11.88 -3.13 9.59
C GLN A 61 -11.24 -1.85 9.07
N SER A 62 -11.82 -0.69 9.39
CA SER A 62 -11.39 0.60 8.84
C SER A 62 -10.76 1.47 9.92
N PHE A 63 -9.67 2.17 9.55
CA PHE A 63 -9.02 3.17 10.39
C PHE A 63 -8.77 4.44 9.59
N VAL A 64 -9.19 5.57 10.13
CA VAL A 64 -8.84 6.88 9.59
C VAL A 64 -7.43 7.23 10.03
N CYS A 65 -6.53 7.44 9.05
CA CYS A 65 -5.14 7.76 9.32
C CYS A 65 -4.52 8.46 8.11
N ASP A 66 -3.74 9.50 8.36
CA ASP A 66 -2.76 9.99 7.41
C ASP A 66 -1.52 9.11 7.50
N VAL A 67 -1.12 8.50 6.40
CA VAL A 67 0.03 7.58 6.35
C VAL A 67 1.37 8.27 6.59
N THR A 68 1.42 9.60 6.54
CA THR A 68 2.60 10.40 6.88
C THR A 68 2.78 10.55 8.40
N ASP A 69 1.72 10.32 9.18
CA ASP A 69 1.77 10.25 10.65
C ASP A 69 2.16 8.83 11.10
N SER A 70 3.47 8.63 11.25
CA SER A 70 4.04 7.35 11.67
C SER A 70 3.57 6.91 13.07
N ASN A 71 3.27 7.84 13.97
CA ASN A 71 2.86 7.51 15.34
C ASN A 71 1.42 6.99 15.34
N SER A 72 0.49 7.70 14.69
CA SER A 72 -0.88 7.22 14.52
C SER A 72 -0.93 5.87 13.81
N PHE A 73 -0.08 5.65 12.80
CA PHE A 73 0.00 4.36 12.11
C PHE A 73 0.50 3.23 13.03
N LYS A 74 1.50 3.49 13.88
CA LYS A 74 1.98 2.51 14.90
C LYS A 74 0.87 2.09 15.85
N GLU A 75 0.06 3.04 16.35
CA GLU A 75 -1.06 2.74 17.25
C GLU A 75 -2.13 1.86 16.57
N ILE A 76 -2.38 2.08 15.28
CA ILE A 76 -3.26 1.20 14.49
C ILE A 76 -2.67 -0.21 14.38
N LEU A 77 -1.38 -0.33 14.09
CA LEU A 77 -0.73 -1.64 13.98
C LEU A 77 -0.78 -2.44 15.28
N LYS A 78 -0.76 -1.80 16.45
CA LYS A 78 -0.92 -2.49 17.74
C LYS A 78 -2.27 -3.21 17.84
N LYS A 79 -3.34 -2.65 17.23
CA LYS A 79 -4.69 -3.23 17.24
C LYS A 79 -4.88 -4.39 16.24
N ILE A 80 -3.91 -4.64 15.37
CA ILE A 80 -3.95 -5.70 14.38
C ILE A 80 -3.17 -6.90 14.92
N HIS A 81 -3.86 -8.01 15.25
CA HIS A 81 -3.20 -9.19 15.79
C HIS A 81 -2.28 -9.87 14.76
N ARG A 82 -2.73 -10.05 13.53
CA ARG A 82 -2.03 -10.76 12.45
C ARG A 82 -1.97 -9.91 11.20
N LEU A 83 -0.84 -9.91 10.52
CA LEU A 83 -0.66 -9.27 9.22
C LEU A 83 0.09 -10.24 8.28
N ASP A 84 -0.53 -10.54 7.14
CA ASP A 84 0.01 -11.46 6.12
C ASP A 84 0.31 -10.75 4.80
N ILE A 85 -0.46 -9.72 4.48
CA ILE A 85 -0.37 -9.01 3.20
C ILE A 85 -0.36 -7.51 3.48
N LEU A 86 0.56 -6.79 2.84
CA LEU A 86 0.56 -5.34 2.76
C LEU A 86 0.39 -4.91 1.31
N VAL A 87 -0.62 -4.07 1.05
CA VAL A 87 -0.72 -3.28 -0.19
C VAL A 87 -0.39 -1.83 0.16
N ASN A 88 0.84 -1.44 -0.07
CA ASN A 88 1.37 -0.11 0.20
C ASN A 88 1.08 0.79 -0.99
N ASN A 89 -0.13 1.37 -1.01
CA ASN A 89 -0.70 2.03 -2.19
C ASN A 89 -0.88 3.55 -2.03
N ALA A 90 -0.97 4.08 -0.82
CA ALA A 90 -1.17 5.51 -0.62
C ALA A 90 -0.12 6.34 -1.35
N GLY A 91 -0.57 7.32 -2.11
CA GLY A 91 0.29 8.18 -2.90
C GLY A 91 -0.50 9.29 -3.58
N ASN A 92 0.21 10.25 -4.14
CA ASN A 92 -0.35 11.36 -4.91
C ASN A 92 0.64 11.82 -5.98
N ASN A 93 0.16 12.66 -6.89
CA ASN A 93 0.96 13.29 -7.92
C ASN A 93 0.56 14.75 -8.06
N ARG A 94 1.55 15.62 -8.30
CA ARG A 94 1.40 17.05 -8.61
C ARG A 94 2.33 17.37 -9.76
N PRO A 95 1.80 17.44 -11.01
CA PRO A 95 2.63 17.74 -12.18
C PRO A 95 3.18 19.14 -12.14
N GLU A 96 4.49 19.28 -12.36
CA GLU A 96 5.17 20.56 -12.51
C GLU A 96 6.36 20.38 -13.47
N HIS A 97 6.59 21.38 -14.33
CA HIS A 97 7.80 21.41 -15.18
C HIS A 97 9.04 21.49 -14.28
N PHE A 98 10.09 20.76 -14.63
CA PHE A 98 11.29 20.57 -13.78
C PHE A 98 11.87 21.90 -13.24
N THR A 99 12.02 22.89 -14.13
CA THR A 99 12.60 24.20 -13.76
C THR A 99 11.68 25.06 -12.87
N LYS A 100 10.42 24.65 -12.66
CA LYS A 100 9.39 25.38 -11.91
C LYS A 100 8.86 24.58 -10.71
N VAL A 101 9.46 23.42 -10.41
CA VAL A 101 9.06 22.60 -9.25
C VAL A 101 9.20 23.40 -7.98
N LYS A 102 8.09 23.57 -7.28
CA LYS A 102 8.07 24.23 -5.99
C LYS A 102 8.62 23.28 -4.92
N ARG A 103 9.47 23.83 -4.04
CA ARG A 103 10.09 23.06 -2.94
C ARG A 103 9.06 22.36 -2.07
N GLU A 104 7.97 23.06 -1.73
CA GLU A 104 6.86 22.51 -0.94
C GLU A 104 6.20 21.28 -1.59
N ASN A 105 6.04 21.28 -2.94
CA ASN A 105 5.48 20.16 -3.67
C ASN A 105 6.46 18.98 -3.73
N MET A 106 7.75 19.25 -3.88
CA MET A 106 8.79 18.22 -3.82
C MET A 106 8.78 17.54 -2.43
N GLU A 107 8.78 18.34 -1.37
CA GLU A 107 8.78 17.84 0.00
C GLU A 107 7.49 17.05 0.31
N TYR A 108 6.32 17.57 -0.05
CA TYR A 108 5.04 16.89 0.12
C TYR A 108 4.99 15.54 -0.59
N LEU A 109 5.36 15.50 -1.88
CA LEU A 109 5.33 14.27 -2.68
C LEU A 109 6.35 13.26 -2.17
N THR A 110 7.54 13.71 -1.80
CA THR A 110 8.59 12.82 -1.27
C THR A 110 8.20 12.27 0.11
N ASN A 111 7.60 13.11 0.95
CA ASN A 111 7.09 12.65 2.25
C ASN A 111 6.00 11.58 2.09
N LEU A 112 5.04 11.79 1.19
CA LEU A 112 3.92 10.86 1.01
C LEU A 112 4.34 9.60 0.22
N ASN A 113 4.96 9.78 -0.97
CA ASN A 113 5.18 8.66 -1.90
C ASN A 113 6.39 7.81 -1.55
N MET A 114 7.39 8.35 -0.83
CA MET A 114 8.63 7.64 -0.53
C MET A 114 8.84 7.44 0.96
N LYS A 115 8.90 8.50 1.78
CA LYS A 115 9.17 8.36 3.22
C LYS A 115 8.05 7.60 3.95
N ALA A 116 6.79 7.96 3.71
CA ALA A 116 5.66 7.24 4.31
C ALA A 116 5.60 5.79 3.81
N ALA A 117 5.83 5.55 2.51
CA ALA A 117 5.86 4.20 1.97
C ALA A 117 6.96 3.34 2.63
N PHE A 118 8.15 3.90 2.87
CA PHE A 118 9.23 3.24 3.61
C PHE A 118 8.81 2.92 5.05
N ASN A 119 8.31 3.92 5.80
CA ASN A 119 7.94 3.76 7.21
C ASN A 119 6.86 2.71 7.40
N ILE A 120 5.82 2.72 6.55
CA ILE A 120 4.74 1.73 6.58
C ILE A 120 5.30 0.33 6.31
N ALA A 121 6.12 0.20 5.26
CA ALA A 121 6.72 -1.07 4.89
C ALA A 121 7.57 -1.63 6.03
N GLN A 122 8.41 -0.80 6.66
CA GLN A 122 9.24 -1.18 7.79
C GLN A 122 8.41 -1.66 8.99
N LEU A 123 7.42 -0.87 9.41
CA LEU A 123 6.56 -1.20 10.55
C LEU A 123 5.73 -2.47 10.31
N CYS A 124 5.19 -2.62 9.10
CA CYS A 124 4.46 -3.82 8.72
C CYS A 124 5.37 -5.05 8.64
N SER A 125 6.58 -4.92 8.09
CA SER A 125 7.57 -5.99 8.04
C SER A 125 7.98 -6.46 9.44
N GLN A 126 8.26 -5.52 10.36
CA GLN A 126 8.56 -5.84 11.75
C GLN A 126 7.44 -6.64 12.42
N LYS A 127 6.18 -6.26 12.15
CA LYS A 127 5.02 -7.00 12.66
C LYS A 127 4.90 -8.38 12.02
N MET A 128 5.09 -8.48 10.70
CA MET A 128 5.04 -9.76 9.98
C MET A 128 6.11 -10.73 10.49
N VAL A 129 7.36 -10.28 10.63
CA VAL A 129 8.50 -11.10 11.05
C VAL A 129 8.30 -11.65 12.46
N LYS A 130 7.74 -10.87 13.38
CA LYS A 130 7.49 -11.26 14.77
C LYS A 130 6.34 -12.29 14.91
N PHE A 131 5.53 -12.50 13.89
CA PHE A 131 4.40 -13.41 13.98
C PHE A 131 4.85 -14.87 14.03
N LYS A 132 4.32 -15.65 15.01
CA LYS A 132 4.68 -17.07 15.21
C LYS A 132 4.53 -17.87 13.90
N ASN A 133 5.51 -18.71 13.61
CA ASN A 133 5.56 -19.55 12.41
C ASN A 133 5.59 -18.77 11.07
N ARG A 134 6.06 -17.51 11.05
CA ARG A 134 6.11 -16.70 9.84
C ARG A 134 6.80 -17.40 8.68
N LYS A 135 7.94 -18.06 8.90
CA LYS A 135 8.67 -18.80 7.85
C LYS A 135 7.80 -19.87 7.17
N LYS A 136 6.94 -20.57 7.92
CA LYS A 136 6.01 -21.58 7.40
C LYS A 136 4.82 -20.96 6.69
N ILE A 137 4.26 -19.88 7.25
CA ILE A 137 3.03 -19.24 6.76
C ILE A 137 3.28 -18.34 5.56
N GLY A 138 4.47 -17.73 5.50
CA GLY A 138 4.85 -16.74 4.50
C GLY A 138 4.14 -15.41 4.65
N GLY A 139 4.49 -14.46 3.79
CA GLY A 139 3.88 -13.12 3.70
C GLY A 139 4.03 -12.51 2.32
N SER A 140 3.31 -11.42 2.05
CA SER A 140 3.43 -10.71 0.78
C SER A 140 3.32 -9.20 1.02
N ILE A 141 4.28 -8.47 0.47
CA ILE A 141 4.29 -7.01 0.44
C ILE A 141 4.23 -6.57 -1.02
N ILE A 142 3.29 -5.69 -1.33
CA ILE A 142 3.08 -5.15 -2.66
C ILE A 142 3.16 -3.64 -2.55
N HIS A 143 4.15 -3.03 -3.22
CA HIS A 143 4.21 -1.60 -3.37
C HIS A 143 3.51 -1.18 -4.66
N MET A 144 2.58 -0.22 -4.55
CA MET A 144 2.00 0.41 -5.72
C MET A 144 2.99 1.43 -6.27
N SER A 145 3.76 0.99 -7.25
CA SER A 145 4.69 1.83 -8.01
C SER A 145 3.95 2.52 -9.16
N SER A 146 4.58 2.65 -10.29
CA SER A 146 4.04 3.21 -11.54
C SER A 146 4.93 2.78 -12.71
N GLN A 147 4.42 2.84 -13.93
CA GLN A 147 5.32 2.85 -15.10
C GLN A 147 6.41 3.94 -14.95
N LEU A 148 6.10 5.04 -14.28
CA LEU A 148 7.04 6.13 -14.00
C LEU A 148 8.08 5.79 -12.91
N GLY A 149 8.09 4.58 -12.40
CA GLY A 149 9.23 3.96 -11.69
C GLY A 149 10.17 3.18 -12.60
N LYS A 150 9.92 3.18 -13.92
CA LYS A 150 10.70 2.47 -14.95
C LYS A 150 11.14 3.40 -16.09
N VAL A 151 10.33 4.43 -16.40
CA VAL A 151 10.57 5.38 -17.50
C VAL A 151 10.35 6.81 -17.03
N GLY A 152 10.90 7.79 -17.76
CA GLY A 152 10.68 9.21 -17.52
C GLY A 152 9.36 9.71 -18.12
N CYS A 153 8.88 10.85 -17.60
CA CYS A 153 7.76 11.57 -18.19
C CYS A 153 7.88 13.05 -17.86
N GLU A 154 7.58 13.89 -18.83
CA GLU A 154 7.57 15.34 -18.68
C GLU A 154 6.60 15.78 -17.56
N GLY A 155 6.97 16.80 -16.79
CA GLY A 155 6.18 17.32 -15.70
C GLY A 155 6.01 16.39 -14.49
N ARG A 156 6.74 15.27 -14.42
CA ARG A 156 6.59 14.25 -13.39
C ARG A 156 7.88 13.94 -12.61
N ASN A 157 8.86 14.82 -12.67
CA ASN A 157 10.21 14.53 -12.16
C ASN A 157 10.24 14.08 -10.70
N VAL A 158 9.55 14.78 -9.80
CA VAL A 158 9.48 14.40 -8.37
C VAL A 158 8.76 13.04 -8.19
N TYR A 159 7.69 12.83 -8.94
CA TYR A 159 6.95 11.57 -8.90
C TYR A 159 7.79 10.42 -9.45
N ASN A 160 8.50 10.62 -10.58
CA ASN A 160 9.47 9.67 -11.13
C ASN A 160 10.52 9.28 -10.07
N MET A 161 11.22 10.28 -9.51
CA MET A 161 12.24 10.07 -8.48
C MET A 161 11.69 9.20 -7.33
N ASN A 162 10.51 9.52 -6.81
CA ASN A 162 9.91 8.78 -5.72
C ASN A 162 9.53 7.34 -6.12
N LYS A 163 9.02 7.12 -7.34
CA LYS A 163 8.62 5.78 -7.79
C LYS A 163 9.83 4.90 -8.13
N PHE A 164 10.92 5.47 -8.69
CA PHE A 164 12.20 4.76 -8.79
C PHE A 164 12.75 4.39 -7.41
N GLY A 165 12.63 5.29 -6.41
CA GLY A 165 13.00 5.01 -5.03
C GLY A 165 12.22 3.83 -4.44
N VAL A 166 10.92 3.75 -4.68
CA VAL A 166 10.06 2.63 -4.26
C VAL A 166 10.47 1.31 -4.93
N GLU A 167 10.88 1.34 -6.22
CA GLU A 167 11.42 0.17 -6.91
C GLU A 167 12.72 -0.33 -6.26
N GLY A 168 13.63 0.58 -5.92
CA GLY A 168 14.87 0.24 -5.19
C GLY A 168 14.57 -0.33 -3.81
N LEU A 169 13.67 0.31 -3.06
CA LEU A 169 13.21 -0.17 -1.74
C LEU A 169 12.67 -1.61 -1.82
N ALA A 170 11.80 -1.89 -2.78
CA ALA A 170 11.20 -3.21 -2.93
C ALA A 170 12.26 -4.30 -3.18
N ARG A 171 13.28 -4.02 -3.99
CA ARG A 171 14.38 -4.95 -4.26
C ARG A 171 15.20 -5.25 -3.01
N GLY A 172 15.62 -4.21 -2.27
CA GLY A 172 16.36 -4.39 -1.01
C GLY A 172 15.56 -5.19 0.01
N MET A 173 14.29 -4.82 0.20
CA MET A 173 13.38 -5.56 1.10
C MET A 173 13.20 -7.02 0.69
N ALA A 174 13.12 -7.32 -0.61
CA ALA A 174 12.97 -8.70 -1.10
C ALA A 174 14.17 -9.57 -0.69
N CYS A 175 15.39 -9.05 -0.80
CA CYS A 175 16.60 -9.74 -0.36
C CYS A 175 16.59 -10.01 1.15
N GLU A 176 16.27 -9.00 1.97
CA GLU A 176 16.32 -9.12 3.43
C GLU A 176 15.20 -9.99 4.02
N LEU A 177 14.00 -9.93 3.43
CA LEU A 177 12.81 -10.59 3.95
C LEU A 177 12.60 -12.02 3.43
N ALA A 178 13.38 -12.45 2.42
CA ALA A 178 13.32 -13.80 1.86
C ALA A 178 13.49 -14.88 2.94
N LYS A 179 14.42 -14.71 3.88
CA LYS A 179 14.66 -15.64 4.99
C LYS A 179 13.47 -15.87 5.92
N TYR A 180 12.47 -14.97 5.87
CA TYR A 180 11.21 -15.08 6.60
C TYR A 180 10.06 -15.58 5.72
N ASN A 181 10.33 -15.98 4.46
CA ASN A 181 9.33 -16.35 3.47
C ASN A 181 8.32 -15.20 3.21
N ILE A 182 8.81 -13.96 3.20
CA ILE A 182 8.01 -12.77 2.85
C ILE A 182 8.47 -12.29 1.48
N ARG A 183 7.57 -12.36 0.51
CA ARG A 183 7.80 -11.85 -0.84
C ARG A 183 7.54 -10.35 -0.88
N VAL A 184 8.36 -9.61 -1.62
CA VAL A 184 8.16 -8.17 -1.85
C VAL A 184 8.18 -7.92 -3.35
N ASN A 185 7.13 -7.28 -3.85
CA ASN A 185 6.97 -6.97 -5.26
C ASN A 185 6.41 -5.57 -5.48
N THR A 186 6.52 -5.07 -6.69
CA THR A 186 5.89 -3.84 -7.14
C THR A 186 4.82 -4.16 -8.19
N VAL A 187 3.78 -3.35 -8.22
CA VAL A 187 2.83 -3.26 -9.33
C VAL A 187 3.01 -1.88 -9.95
N CYS A 188 3.22 -1.84 -11.27
CA CYS A 188 3.56 -0.64 -12.00
C CYS A 188 2.43 -0.26 -12.99
N PRO A 189 1.31 0.29 -12.53
CA PRO A 189 0.23 0.69 -13.42
C PRO A 189 0.66 1.79 -14.38
N THR A 190 0.03 1.82 -15.53
CA THR A 190 0.03 2.95 -16.47
C THR A 190 -1.11 3.91 -16.09
N PHE A 191 -1.78 4.50 -17.06
CA PHE A 191 -2.99 5.27 -16.82
C PHE A 191 -4.16 4.33 -16.53
N VAL A 192 -4.72 4.48 -15.35
CA VAL A 192 -5.93 3.76 -14.92
C VAL A 192 -6.96 4.79 -14.53
N GLU A 193 -8.17 4.66 -15.06
CA GLU A 193 -9.28 5.56 -14.74
C GLU A 193 -9.59 5.54 -13.24
N THR A 194 -9.12 6.56 -12.56
CA THR A 194 -9.24 6.76 -11.11
C THR A 194 -9.30 8.26 -10.80
N PRO A 195 -9.70 8.68 -9.60
CA PRO A 195 -9.68 10.09 -9.20
C PRO A 195 -8.30 10.76 -9.19
N MET A 196 -7.23 10.05 -9.53
CA MET A 196 -5.87 10.60 -9.63
C MET A 196 -5.51 11.01 -11.07
N VAL A 197 -6.28 10.55 -12.05
CA VAL A 197 -6.10 10.82 -13.51
C VAL A 197 -7.10 11.84 -13.96
#